data_c9e1b681d57aae8fd29eddee5f22a811
#
_entry.id   c9e1b681d57aae8fd29eddee5f22a811
#
_cell.length_a   1.000
_cell.length_b   1.000
_cell.length_c   1.000
_cell.angle_alpha   90.00
_cell.angle_beta   90.00
_cell.angle_gamma   90.00
#
_symmetry.space_group_name_H-M   'P 1'
#
loop_
_entity.id
_entity.type
_entity.pdbx_description
1 polymer ?
#
loop_
_entity_poly.entity_id
_entity_poly.type
_entity_poly.pdbx_seq_one_letter_code
_entity_poly.pdbx_strand_id
1 'polypeptide(L)'
;MEQQQLKKCPIGIQTFEEIINKGYLYIDKTEYVYRMAYGASKYYFLSRPRRFGKSLLTSTLHCYFTGKKDLFKGLAIEKLETEWTEYPVLHFDMSLAKHVDKETLESMLDVQLFEHEKIYGKPERAVTLNDRMKTLIMRAYEQTGRQVVVLIDEYDAPLLDVVHEDENLPVLRNAVSYTHLRAHETDQYL
;
A
#
# COMPACT_ATOMS: atom_id res chain seq x y z
N MET A 1 -42.51 0.79 -10.42
CA MET A 1 -41.47 1.61 -9.74
C MET A 1 -40.63 0.64 -8.94
N GLU A 2 -39.42 0.29 -9.44
CA GLU A 2 -38.48 -0.50 -8.67
C GLU A 2 -38.07 0.33 -7.47
N GLN A 3 -38.32 -0.18 -6.28
CA GLN A 3 -37.79 0.41 -5.05
C GLN A 3 -36.25 0.27 -5.11
N GLN A 4 -35.58 1.37 -5.39
CA GLN A 4 -34.12 1.44 -5.34
C GLN A 4 -33.71 1.18 -3.89
N GLN A 5 -33.31 -0.05 -3.62
CA GLN A 5 -32.85 -0.46 -2.29
C GLN A 5 -31.60 0.36 -1.94
N LEU A 6 -31.70 1.22 -0.93
CA LEU A 6 -30.59 2.06 -0.48
C LEU A 6 -29.44 1.17 -0.01
N LYS A 7 -28.27 1.36 -0.61
CA LYS A 7 -27.06 0.66 -0.17
C LYS A 7 -26.66 1.09 1.23
N LYS A 8 -26.24 0.14 2.07
CA LYS A 8 -25.77 0.40 3.43
C LYS A 8 -24.42 1.11 3.40
N CYS A 9 -24.19 2.05 4.33
CA CYS A 9 -22.88 2.67 4.51
C CYS A 9 -21.86 1.69 5.12
N PRO A 10 -20.61 1.65 4.64
CA PRO A 10 -19.55 0.76 5.15
C PRO A 10 -18.94 1.31 6.44
N ILE A 11 -19.64 1.19 7.58
CA ILE A 11 -19.16 1.70 8.86
C ILE A 11 -18.03 0.79 9.36
N GLY A 12 -16.82 1.36 9.54
CA GLY A 12 -15.65 0.63 10.05
C GLY A 12 -14.98 -0.29 9.02
N ILE A 13 -15.46 -0.35 7.77
CA ILE A 13 -14.88 -1.15 6.71
C ILE A 13 -13.96 -0.27 5.86
N GLN A 14 -12.70 -0.68 5.73
CA GLN A 14 -11.67 0.05 4.98
C GLN A 14 -11.16 -0.72 3.76
N THR A 15 -11.61 -1.96 3.58
CA THR A 15 -11.18 -2.85 2.50
C THR A 15 -12.12 -2.70 1.31
N PHE A 16 -11.58 -2.26 0.16
CA PHE A 16 -12.34 -2.05 -1.07
C PHE A 16 -13.06 -3.33 -1.53
N GLU A 17 -12.37 -4.45 -1.54
CA GLU A 17 -12.94 -5.74 -1.92
C GLU A 17 -14.15 -6.13 -1.08
N GLU A 18 -14.11 -5.89 0.22
CA GLU A 18 -15.24 -6.19 1.12
C GLU A 18 -16.43 -5.26 0.85
N ILE A 19 -16.16 -3.97 0.60
CA ILE A 19 -17.20 -2.98 0.28
C ILE A 19 -17.96 -3.38 -0.99
N ILE A 20 -17.22 -3.76 -2.02
CA ILE A 20 -17.81 -4.13 -3.32
C ILE A 20 -18.56 -5.46 -3.21
N ASN A 21 -17.92 -6.50 -2.66
CA ASN A 21 -18.50 -7.84 -2.59
C ASN A 21 -19.77 -7.90 -1.72
N LYS A 22 -19.84 -7.10 -0.65
CA LYS A 22 -21.02 -7.01 0.21
C LYS A 22 -22.06 -5.99 -0.27
N GLY A 23 -21.83 -5.31 -1.38
CA GLY A 23 -22.76 -4.36 -1.97
C GLY A 23 -22.97 -3.10 -1.13
N TYR A 24 -22.00 -2.69 -0.32
CA TYR A 24 -22.06 -1.43 0.41
C TYR A 24 -22.01 -0.21 -0.51
N LEU A 25 -22.38 0.95 0.05
CA LEU A 25 -22.22 2.21 -0.64
C LEU A 25 -20.72 2.51 -0.85
N TYR A 26 -20.32 2.64 -2.10
CA TYR A 26 -18.98 3.11 -2.48
C TYR A 26 -19.09 4.43 -3.23
N ILE A 27 -18.38 5.45 -2.78
CA ILE A 27 -18.27 6.71 -3.52
C ILE A 27 -17.13 6.56 -4.50
N ASP A 28 -17.48 6.40 -5.75
CA ASP A 28 -16.52 6.10 -6.80
C ASP A 28 -15.54 7.26 -7.05
N LYS A 29 -14.27 6.94 -6.84
CA LYS A 29 -13.12 7.79 -7.13
C LYS A 29 -12.07 7.05 -7.95
N THR A 30 -12.45 5.96 -8.62
CA THR A 30 -11.52 5.09 -9.34
C THR A 30 -10.88 5.76 -10.55
N GLU A 31 -11.47 6.85 -11.07
CA GLU A 31 -10.81 7.70 -12.07
C GLU A 31 -9.45 8.23 -11.59
N TYR A 32 -9.33 8.58 -10.30
CA TYR A 32 -8.05 9.01 -9.74
C TYR A 32 -7.04 7.85 -9.66
N VAL A 33 -7.50 6.63 -9.38
CA VAL A 33 -6.65 5.42 -9.42
C VAL A 33 -6.05 5.26 -10.82
N TYR A 34 -6.88 5.35 -11.86
CA TYR A 34 -6.41 5.31 -13.24
C TYR A 34 -5.39 6.40 -13.55
N ARG A 35 -5.70 7.65 -13.16
CA ARG A 35 -4.77 8.77 -13.38
C ARG A 35 -3.45 8.62 -12.64
N MET A 36 -3.44 8.00 -11.47
CA MET A 36 -2.20 7.68 -10.74
C MET A 36 -1.41 6.59 -11.45
N ALA A 37 -2.07 5.54 -11.93
CA ALA A 37 -1.41 4.43 -12.61
C ALA A 37 -0.76 4.84 -13.94
N TYR A 38 -1.39 5.75 -14.68
CA TYR A 38 -0.90 6.24 -15.98
C TYR A 38 -0.20 7.61 -15.90
N GLY A 39 -0.02 8.14 -14.69
CA GLY A 39 0.66 9.42 -14.47
C GLY A 39 2.16 9.31 -14.72
N ALA A 40 2.79 10.45 -14.98
CA ALA A 40 4.25 10.52 -15.19
C ALA A 40 5.06 10.36 -13.89
N SER A 41 4.40 10.45 -12.74
CA SER A 41 5.07 10.35 -11.43
C SER A 41 5.11 8.91 -10.96
N LYS A 42 6.28 8.46 -10.52
CA LYS A 42 6.46 7.14 -9.88
C LYS A 42 6.09 7.15 -8.39
N TYR A 43 6.11 8.30 -7.75
CA TYR A 43 5.92 8.46 -6.31
C TYR A 43 4.70 9.32 -6.02
N TYR A 44 3.83 8.80 -5.19
CA TYR A 44 2.62 9.49 -4.74
C TYR A 44 2.58 9.52 -3.22
N PHE A 45 2.33 10.69 -2.68
CA PHE A 45 2.18 10.89 -1.25
C PHE A 45 0.79 11.46 -0.95
N LEU A 46 0.02 10.74 -0.12
CA LEU A 46 -1.32 11.17 0.28
C LEU A 46 -1.35 11.53 1.77
N SER A 47 -1.23 12.83 2.04
CA SER A 47 -1.46 13.36 3.40
C SER A 47 -2.92 13.75 3.55
N ARG A 48 -3.64 13.04 4.42
CA ARG A 48 -5.02 13.35 4.80
C ARG A 48 -5.25 13.04 6.28
N PRO A 49 -6.16 13.75 6.96
CA PRO A 49 -6.54 13.42 8.34
C PRO A 49 -7.02 11.97 8.46
N ARG A 50 -6.99 11.44 9.68
CA ARG A 50 -7.57 10.12 9.99
C ARG A 50 -9.03 10.07 9.53
N ARG A 51 -9.52 8.90 9.09
CA ARG A 51 -10.88 8.62 8.59
C ARG A 51 -11.24 9.31 7.25
N PHE A 52 -10.29 9.85 6.51
CA PHE A 52 -10.50 10.44 5.18
C PHE A 52 -10.18 9.47 4.02
N GLY A 53 -10.26 8.16 4.28
CA GLY A 53 -10.21 7.12 3.25
C GLY A 53 -8.82 6.80 2.70
N LYS A 54 -7.73 7.06 3.46
CA LYS A 54 -6.36 6.66 3.06
C LYS A 54 -6.27 5.15 2.83
N SER A 55 -6.58 4.35 3.84
CA SER A 55 -6.52 2.88 3.77
C SER A 55 -7.49 2.30 2.74
N LEU A 56 -8.66 2.92 2.53
CA LEU A 56 -9.56 2.53 1.45
C LEU A 56 -8.93 2.77 0.07
N LEU A 57 -8.24 3.91 -0.14
CA LEU A 57 -7.53 4.16 -1.38
C LEU A 57 -6.39 3.15 -1.58
N THR A 58 -5.59 2.88 -0.54
CA THR A 58 -4.50 1.89 -0.59
C THR A 58 -5.06 0.50 -0.94
N SER A 59 -6.17 0.10 -0.32
CA SER A 59 -6.87 -1.15 -0.64
C SER A 59 -7.41 -1.17 -2.08
N THR A 60 -7.91 -0.03 -2.59
CA THR A 60 -8.39 0.08 -3.98
C THR A 60 -7.23 -0.06 -4.97
N LEU A 61 -6.09 0.62 -4.71
CA LEU A 61 -4.86 0.50 -5.50
C LEU A 61 -4.34 -0.94 -5.49
N HIS A 62 -4.33 -1.59 -4.32
CA HIS A 62 -3.95 -3.00 -4.21
C HIS A 62 -4.80 -3.89 -5.12
N CYS A 63 -6.13 -3.76 -5.07
CA CYS A 63 -7.02 -4.53 -5.93
C CYS A 63 -6.84 -4.22 -7.42
N TYR A 64 -6.56 -2.97 -7.76
CA TYR A 64 -6.31 -2.56 -9.13
C TYR A 64 -5.01 -3.18 -9.68
N PHE A 65 -3.90 -2.99 -8.97
CA PHE A 65 -2.60 -3.49 -9.41
C PHE A 65 -2.45 -5.01 -9.32
N THR A 66 -3.26 -5.68 -8.50
CA THR A 66 -3.35 -7.16 -8.50
C THR A 66 -4.33 -7.72 -9.53
N GLY A 67 -4.82 -6.90 -10.47
CA GLY A 67 -5.64 -7.34 -11.60
C GLY A 67 -7.06 -7.80 -11.25
N LYS A 68 -7.62 -7.43 -10.09
CA LYS A 68 -8.97 -7.84 -9.65
C LYS A 68 -10.07 -7.08 -10.40
N LYS A 69 -10.08 -7.18 -11.72
CA LYS A 69 -10.98 -6.48 -12.63
C LYS A 69 -12.45 -6.56 -12.21
N ASP A 70 -12.92 -7.71 -11.75
CA ASP A 70 -14.33 -7.93 -11.42
C ASP A 70 -14.86 -7.00 -10.32
N LEU A 71 -13.99 -6.52 -9.43
CA LEU A 71 -14.36 -5.58 -8.37
C LEU A 71 -14.66 -4.17 -8.89
N PHE A 72 -14.24 -3.86 -10.10
CA PHE A 72 -14.35 -2.53 -10.70
C PHE A 72 -15.51 -2.40 -11.68
N LYS A 73 -16.34 -3.45 -11.82
CA LYS A 73 -17.51 -3.43 -12.69
C LYS A 73 -18.51 -2.34 -12.28
N GLY A 74 -18.90 -1.52 -13.24
CA GLY A 74 -19.82 -0.40 -13.04
C GLY A 74 -19.18 0.86 -12.45
N LEU A 75 -17.85 0.85 -12.18
CA LEU A 75 -17.11 2.00 -11.71
C LEU A 75 -16.47 2.79 -12.87
N ALA A 76 -16.10 4.03 -12.62
CA ALA A 76 -15.55 4.93 -13.64
C ALA A 76 -14.32 4.37 -14.35
N ILE A 77 -13.43 3.69 -13.62
CA ILE A 77 -12.20 3.09 -14.16
C ILE A 77 -12.47 2.00 -15.20
N GLU A 78 -13.60 1.30 -15.12
CA GLU A 78 -13.94 0.25 -16.10
C GLU A 78 -14.00 0.77 -17.55
N LYS A 79 -14.36 2.05 -17.72
CA LYS A 79 -14.43 2.69 -19.03
C LYS A 79 -13.09 3.25 -19.51
N LEU A 80 -12.14 3.40 -18.59
CA LEU A 80 -10.84 4.01 -18.84
C LEU A 80 -9.76 2.95 -19.03
N GLU A 81 -9.84 1.87 -18.23
CA GLU A 81 -8.84 0.81 -18.21
C GLU A 81 -9.22 -0.32 -19.18
N THR A 82 -8.32 -0.63 -20.07
CA THR A 82 -8.50 -1.68 -21.10
C THR A 82 -7.63 -2.90 -20.86
N GLU A 83 -6.44 -2.72 -20.28
CA GLU A 83 -5.43 -3.78 -20.20
C GLU A 83 -5.53 -4.62 -18.95
N TRP A 84 -5.90 -4.00 -17.82
CA TRP A 84 -5.99 -4.68 -16.51
C TRP A 84 -4.75 -5.50 -16.19
N THR A 85 -3.61 -4.89 -16.40
CA THR A 85 -2.31 -5.53 -16.18
C THR A 85 -2.11 -5.86 -14.69
N GLU A 86 -1.71 -7.08 -14.41
CA GLU A 86 -1.37 -7.53 -13.07
C GLU A 86 0.10 -7.22 -12.75
N TYR A 87 0.34 -6.55 -11.63
CA TYR A 87 1.67 -6.17 -11.14
C TYR A 87 1.98 -6.87 -9.82
N PRO A 88 3.25 -7.16 -9.50
CA PRO A 88 3.65 -7.54 -8.15
C PRO A 88 3.44 -6.38 -7.19
N VAL A 89 2.65 -6.60 -6.15
CA VAL A 89 2.32 -5.56 -5.14
C VAL A 89 2.93 -5.95 -3.80
N LEU A 90 3.76 -5.07 -3.27
CA LEU A 90 4.29 -5.16 -1.91
C LEU A 90 3.52 -4.16 -1.05
N HIS A 91 2.68 -4.65 -0.14
CA HIS A 91 1.86 -3.80 0.72
C HIS A 91 2.36 -3.88 2.17
N PHE A 92 2.68 -2.71 2.74
CA PHE A 92 3.15 -2.55 4.11
C PHE A 92 2.15 -1.71 4.89
N ASP A 93 1.65 -2.25 5.99
CA ASP A 93 0.75 -1.56 6.92
C ASP A 93 1.50 -1.21 8.20
N MET A 94 1.68 0.10 8.43
CA MET A 94 2.39 0.64 9.59
C MET A 94 1.45 0.90 10.79
N SER A 95 0.15 0.65 10.66
CA SER A 95 -0.85 0.89 11.72
C SER A 95 -0.67 0.00 12.95
N LEU A 96 0.00 -1.12 12.79
CA LEU A 96 0.28 -2.07 13.87
C LEU A 96 1.36 -1.54 14.84
N ALA A 97 2.10 -0.51 14.45
CA ALA A 97 3.17 0.12 15.23
C ALA A 97 2.59 1.14 16.24
N LYS A 98 1.91 0.69 17.28
CA LYS A 98 1.48 1.56 18.38
C LYS A 98 2.51 1.52 19.51
N HIS A 99 2.91 2.71 20.02
CA HIS A 99 3.90 2.86 21.11
C HIS A 99 5.27 2.23 20.79
N VAL A 100 5.87 2.63 19.68
CA VAL A 100 6.94 1.86 19.07
C VAL A 100 8.29 2.49 19.33
N ASP A 101 9.14 1.71 19.96
CA ASP A 101 10.59 1.89 19.87
C ASP A 101 11.11 1.38 18.50
N LYS A 102 12.34 1.69 18.18
CA LYS A 102 12.98 1.29 16.92
C LYS A 102 12.94 -0.23 16.72
N GLU A 103 13.16 -1.01 17.78
CA GLU A 103 13.23 -2.47 17.74
C GLU A 103 11.88 -3.10 17.36
N THR A 104 10.80 -2.58 17.93
CA THR A 104 9.44 -3.03 17.59
C THR A 104 9.08 -2.69 16.15
N LEU A 105 9.44 -1.49 15.65
CA LEU A 105 9.23 -1.10 14.25
C LEU A 105 10.00 -2.03 13.30
N GLU A 106 11.28 -2.28 13.60
CA GLU A 106 12.10 -3.19 12.80
C GLU A 106 11.54 -4.62 12.80
N SER A 107 11.06 -5.11 13.96
CA SER A 107 10.43 -6.43 14.07
C SER A 107 9.15 -6.54 13.25
N MET A 108 8.33 -5.50 13.22
CA MET A 108 7.11 -5.48 12.41
C MET A 108 7.41 -5.48 10.92
N LEU A 109 8.39 -4.67 10.49
CA LEU A 109 8.85 -4.66 9.11
C LEU A 109 9.46 -6.02 8.73
N ASP A 110 10.19 -6.66 9.63
CA ASP A 110 10.74 -8.00 9.44
C ASP A 110 9.63 -9.02 9.13
N VAL A 111 8.55 -9.01 9.91
CA VAL A 111 7.41 -9.91 9.71
C VAL A 111 6.74 -9.66 8.35
N GLN A 112 6.49 -8.40 8.01
CA GLN A 112 5.83 -8.07 6.74
C GLN A 112 6.71 -8.39 5.53
N LEU A 113 8.02 -8.13 5.60
CA LEU A 113 8.98 -8.54 4.58
C LEU A 113 8.99 -10.07 4.42
N PHE A 114 8.98 -10.80 5.54
CA PHE A 114 8.97 -12.26 5.50
C PHE A 114 7.74 -12.82 4.78
N GLU A 115 6.55 -12.21 4.95
CA GLU A 115 5.35 -12.64 4.21
C GLU A 115 5.52 -12.46 2.69
N HIS A 116 6.12 -11.36 2.24
CA HIS A 116 6.41 -11.16 0.83
C HIS A 116 7.54 -12.06 0.31
N GLU A 117 8.55 -12.34 1.15
CA GLU A 117 9.65 -13.25 0.83
C GLU A 117 9.19 -14.70 0.63
N LYS A 118 8.08 -15.12 1.24
CA LYS A 118 7.46 -16.43 0.95
C LYS A 118 7.04 -16.56 -0.52
N ILE A 119 6.66 -15.43 -1.13
CA ILE A 119 6.20 -15.39 -2.53
C ILE A 119 7.38 -15.29 -3.49
N TYR A 120 8.30 -14.33 -3.24
CA TYR A 120 9.38 -14.00 -4.18
C TYR A 120 10.75 -14.56 -3.79
N GLY A 121 10.85 -15.20 -2.63
CA GLY A 121 12.07 -15.82 -2.11
C GLY A 121 12.89 -14.89 -1.21
N LYS A 122 13.52 -15.51 -0.20
CA LYS A 122 14.38 -14.84 0.77
C LYS A 122 15.81 -14.68 0.23
N PRO A 123 16.47 -13.52 0.43
CA PRO A 123 17.87 -13.35 0.06
C PRO A 123 18.80 -14.21 0.93
N GLU A 124 19.85 -14.77 0.32
CA GLU A 124 20.81 -15.63 1.03
C GLU A 124 21.73 -14.86 2.00
N ARG A 125 21.96 -13.58 1.75
CA ARG A 125 22.95 -12.73 2.48
C ARG A 125 22.43 -11.37 2.91
N ALA A 126 21.14 -11.14 2.98
CA ALA A 126 20.64 -9.84 3.44
C ALA A 126 20.82 -9.71 4.97
N VAL A 127 21.58 -8.73 5.39
CA VAL A 127 21.89 -8.45 6.79
C VAL A 127 20.92 -7.41 7.36
N THR A 128 20.44 -6.50 6.52
CA THR A 128 19.56 -5.40 6.96
C THR A 128 18.18 -5.50 6.33
N LEU A 129 17.17 -4.88 6.95
CA LEU A 129 15.81 -4.77 6.39
C LEU A 129 15.82 -4.11 5.00
N ASN A 130 16.73 -3.14 4.78
CA ASN A 130 16.87 -2.48 3.49
C ASN A 130 17.40 -3.40 2.40
N ASP A 131 18.43 -4.20 2.70
CA ASP A 131 18.96 -5.14 1.72
C ASP A 131 17.91 -6.18 1.35
N ARG A 132 17.09 -6.58 2.33
CA ARG A 132 15.95 -7.48 2.09
C ARG A 132 14.89 -6.82 1.21
N MET A 133 14.49 -5.59 1.53
CA MET A 133 13.51 -4.84 0.71
C MET A 133 13.98 -4.68 -0.73
N LYS A 134 15.25 -4.24 -0.91
CA LYS A 134 15.84 -4.08 -2.24
C LYS A 134 15.86 -5.42 -3.01
N THR A 135 16.32 -6.49 -2.37
CA THR A 135 16.38 -7.81 -2.99
C THR A 135 14.97 -8.33 -3.33
N LEU A 136 14.00 -8.08 -2.46
CA LEU A 136 12.60 -8.47 -2.67
C LEU A 136 12.02 -7.78 -3.92
N ILE A 137 12.22 -6.46 -4.06
CA ILE A 137 11.79 -5.70 -5.24
C ILE A 137 12.45 -6.26 -6.50
N MET A 138 13.78 -6.47 -6.48
CA MET A 138 14.50 -7.01 -7.63
C MET A 138 13.97 -8.40 -8.04
N ARG A 139 13.77 -9.30 -7.08
CA ARG A 139 13.25 -10.65 -7.34
C ARG A 139 11.82 -10.65 -7.86
N ALA A 140 10.97 -9.80 -7.29
CA ALA A 140 9.60 -9.65 -7.78
C ALA A 140 9.58 -9.17 -9.24
N TYR A 141 10.45 -8.21 -9.58
CA TYR A 141 10.63 -7.75 -10.95
C TYR A 141 11.18 -8.86 -11.87
N GLU A 142 12.25 -9.55 -11.47
CA GLU A 142 12.86 -10.62 -12.27
C GLU A 142 11.91 -11.77 -12.55
N GLN A 143 11.07 -12.15 -11.56
CA GLN A 143 10.12 -13.26 -11.71
C GLN A 143 8.91 -12.89 -12.58
N THR A 144 8.48 -11.64 -12.55
CA THR A 144 7.27 -11.20 -13.24
C THR A 144 7.54 -10.45 -14.55
N GLY A 145 8.75 -9.90 -14.73
CA GLY A 145 9.08 -9.01 -15.82
C GLY A 145 8.32 -7.67 -15.78
N ARG A 146 7.70 -7.35 -14.63
CA ARG A 146 6.86 -6.17 -14.46
C ARG A 146 7.36 -5.30 -13.30
N GLN A 147 7.11 -4.00 -13.42
CA GLN A 147 7.42 -3.04 -12.36
C GLN A 147 6.71 -3.43 -11.07
N VAL A 148 7.37 -3.21 -9.94
CA VAL A 148 6.86 -3.54 -8.62
C VAL A 148 6.14 -2.34 -8.03
N VAL A 149 4.92 -2.57 -7.56
CA VAL A 149 4.15 -1.54 -6.87
C VAL A 149 4.35 -1.68 -5.37
N VAL A 150 4.81 -0.63 -4.72
CA VAL A 150 4.96 -0.58 -3.26
C VAL A 150 3.88 0.33 -2.68
N LEU A 151 3.05 -0.24 -1.82
CA LEU A 151 1.99 0.48 -1.10
C LEU A 151 2.34 0.52 0.39
N ILE A 152 2.37 1.72 0.96
CA ILE A 152 2.64 1.92 2.39
C ILE A 152 1.43 2.65 2.99
N ASP A 153 0.72 1.99 3.89
CA ASP A 153 -0.40 2.57 4.63
C ASP A 153 0.02 2.98 6.04
N GLU A 154 -0.62 4.05 6.56
CA GLU A 154 -0.41 4.60 7.92
C GLU A 154 1.08 4.84 8.26
N TYR A 155 1.88 5.29 7.28
CA TYR A 155 3.33 5.54 7.43
C TYR A 155 3.66 6.52 8.55
N ASP A 156 2.74 7.40 8.93
CA ASP A 156 2.86 8.39 9.99
C ASP A 156 2.51 7.83 11.39
N ALA A 157 1.93 6.64 11.49
CA ALA A 157 1.53 6.04 12.76
C ALA A 157 2.69 5.89 13.77
N PRO A 158 3.88 5.40 13.38
CA PRO A 158 5.01 5.30 14.30
C PRO A 158 5.51 6.65 14.83
N LEU A 159 5.33 7.72 14.05
CA LEU A 159 5.77 9.07 14.44
C LEU A 159 4.75 9.77 15.35
N LEU A 160 3.46 9.53 15.13
CA LEU A 160 2.40 10.20 15.90
C LEU A 160 2.39 9.78 17.37
N ASP A 161 2.78 8.56 17.67
CA ASP A 161 2.77 8.04 19.03
C ASP A 161 3.96 8.57 19.87
N VAL A 162 5.05 9.00 19.24
CA VAL A 162 6.25 9.52 19.92
C VAL A 162 6.41 11.04 19.80
N VAL A 163 5.44 11.76 19.27
CA VAL A 163 5.48 13.24 19.15
C VAL A 163 5.69 13.91 20.52
N HIS A 164 5.33 13.25 21.61
CA HIS A 164 5.51 13.74 22.99
C HIS A 164 6.77 13.21 23.68
N GLU A 165 7.57 12.37 23.01
CA GLU A 165 8.81 11.79 23.53
C GLU A 165 10.00 12.33 22.71
N ASP A 166 10.56 13.45 23.13
CA ASP A 166 11.60 14.19 22.38
C ASP A 166 12.87 13.37 22.06
N GLU A 167 13.18 12.32 22.84
CA GLU A 167 14.38 11.52 22.66
C GLU A 167 14.29 10.51 21.51
N ASN A 168 13.11 9.93 21.25
CA ASN A 168 12.90 8.88 20.24
C ASN A 168 12.51 9.42 18.86
N LEU A 169 11.99 10.64 18.80
CA LEU A 169 11.47 11.24 17.57
C LEU A 169 12.51 11.30 16.42
N PRO A 170 13.77 11.72 16.64
CA PRO A 170 14.78 11.78 15.57
C PRO A 170 15.14 10.39 15.03
N VAL A 171 15.19 9.37 15.88
CA VAL A 171 15.54 7.99 15.51
C VAL A 171 14.45 7.36 14.65
N LEU A 172 13.20 7.51 15.06
CA LEU A 172 12.04 6.98 14.33
C LEU A 172 11.79 7.75 13.04
N ARG A 173 11.95 9.07 13.05
CA ARG A 173 11.88 9.89 11.84
C ARG A 173 12.92 9.44 10.81
N ASN A 174 14.13 9.15 11.23
CA ASN A 174 15.18 8.63 10.34
C ASN A 174 14.83 7.23 9.84
N ALA A 175 14.31 6.34 10.67
CA ALA A 175 13.90 5.00 10.25
C ALA A 175 12.76 5.03 9.22
N VAL A 176 11.72 5.85 9.45
CA VAL A 176 10.61 6.02 8.50
C VAL A 176 11.06 6.73 7.22
N SER A 177 11.89 7.78 7.33
CA SER A 177 12.45 8.48 6.16
C SER A 177 13.40 7.59 5.36
N TYR A 178 14.10 6.68 6.03
CA TYR A 178 15.05 5.78 5.39
C TYR A 178 14.36 4.73 4.51
N THR A 179 13.22 4.23 4.92
CA THR A 179 12.39 3.35 4.07
C THR A 179 11.82 4.09 2.86
N HIS A 180 11.58 5.40 3.00
CA HIS A 180 11.02 6.24 1.95
C HIS A 180 12.06 6.73 0.94
N LEU A 181 13.26 7.12 1.41
CA LEU A 181 14.30 7.72 0.56
C LEU A 181 15.08 6.69 -0.25
N ARG A 182 15.19 5.45 0.20
CA ARG A 182 15.93 4.41 -0.53
C ARG A 182 15.13 3.64 -1.57
N ALA A 183 13.83 3.84 -1.65
CA ALA A 183 13.06 3.42 -2.83
C ALA A 183 13.64 4.04 -4.12
N HIS A 184 14.27 5.22 -4.02
CA HIS A 184 14.96 5.87 -5.16
C HIS A 184 16.14 5.07 -5.73
N GLU A 185 16.81 4.24 -4.93
CA GLU A 185 17.94 3.42 -5.43
C GLU A 185 17.48 2.24 -6.30
N THR A 186 16.18 1.92 -6.27
CA THR A 186 15.55 0.85 -7.06
C THR A 186 14.63 1.37 -8.16
N ASP A 187 14.77 2.63 -8.57
CA ASP A 187 13.92 3.33 -9.55
C ASP A 187 13.68 2.57 -10.85
N GLN A 188 14.63 1.76 -11.27
CA GLN A 188 14.51 0.96 -12.49
C GLN A 188 13.53 -0.21 -12.37
N TYR A 189 13.17 -0.60 -11.14
CA TYR A 189 12.29 -1.74 -10.85
C TYR A 189 10.90 -1.33 -10.36
N LEU A 190 10.72 -0.05 -10.01
CA LEU A 190 9.47 0.55 -9.53
C LEU A 190 8.67 1.23 -10.64
#